data_6855d789efc02aa63a8053c88c5787fb
#
_entry.id   6855d789efc02aa63a8053c88c5787fb
#
_cell.length_a   1.000
_cell.length_b   1.000
_cell.length_c   1.000
_cell.angle_alpha   90.00
_cell.angle_beta   90.00
_cell.angle_gamma   90.00
#
_symmetry.space_group_name_H-M   'P 1'
#
loop_
_entity.id
_entity.type
_entity.pdbx_description
1 polymer ?
#
loop_
_entity_poly.entity_id
_entity_poly.type
_entity_poly.pdbx_seq_one_letter_code
_entity_poly.pdbx_strand_id
1 'polypeptide(L)'
;MPRKKASMMGYYNSDEHDEAARMWCNKNGIRIYPKPTIRGTPAKWWLIIEINKNINQSPEEYSRNKIWEKMYEFYNYYYKKYNK
;
A
#
# COMPACT_ATOMS: atom_id res chain seq x y z
N MET A 1 9.12 22.15 -3.33
CA MET A 1 9.71 21.65 -2.84
C MET A 1 9.74 20.35 -2.77
N PRO A 2 10.38 19.79 -2.81
CA PRO A 2 10.43 18.56 -3.02
C PRO A 2 10.26 17.85 -2.04
N ARG A 3 9.98 17.46 -1.81
CA ARG A 3 9.70 16.91 -0.99
C ARG A 3 10.16 15.71 -0.64
N LYS A 4 10.16 14.96 -1.03
CA LYS A 4 10.39 13.82 -0.66
C LYS A 4 11.54 13.39 -1.02
N LYS A 5 12.18 12.78 -0.52
CA LYS A 5 13.21 12.37 -0.87
C LYS A 5 13.28 11.01 -0.82
N ALA A 6 14.10 10.39 -1.35
CA ALA A 6 14.19 9.03 -1.36
C ALA A 6 14.44 8.50 -0.02
N SER A 7 13.93 7.40 0.26
CA SER A 7 14.13 6.81 1.51
C SER A 7 15.53 6.27 1.59
N MET A 8 16.19 6.45 2.71
CA MET A 8 17.46 5.98 2.87
C MET A 8 17.54 4.51 2.87
N MET A 9 16.53 3.80 3.21
CA MET A 9 16.55 2.37 3.23
C MET A 9 15.88 1.77 2.03
N GLY A 10 15.59 2.56 1.05
CA GLY A 10 14.90 2.07 -0.11
C GLY A 10 13.41 1.94 0.08
N TYR A 11 12.88 2.33 1.20
CA TYR A 11 11.46 2.28 1.42
C TYR A 11 10.80 3.50 0.82
N TYR A 12 9.57 3.31 0.42
CA TYR A 12 8.81 4.41 -0.14
C TYR A 12 8.49 5.41 0.96
N ASN A 13 8.62 6.68 0.66
CA ASN A 13 8.27 7.72 1.61
C ASN A 13 6.92 8.29 1.21
N SER A 14 5.91 8.08 2.03
CA SER A 14 4.59 8.59 1.71
C SER A 14 4.55 10.08 2.01
N ASP A 15 3.71 10.80 1.28
CA ASP A 15 3.55 12.23 1.54
C ASP A 15 2.15 12.43 2.13
N GLU A 16 1.77 13.67 2.38
CA GLU A 16 0.49 13.96 2.97
C GLU A 16 -0.66 13.47 2.15
N HIS A 17 -0.51 13.54 0.84
CA HIS A 17 -1.57 13.10 -0.06
C HIS A 17 -1.77 11.60 0.07
N ASP A 18 -0.68 10.85 0.15
CA ASP A 18 -0.74 9.41 0.32
C ASP A 18 -1.39 9.05 1.63
N GLU A 19 -1.04 9.75 2.68
CA GLU A 19 -1.59 9.45 4.00
C GLU A 19 -3.07 9.80 4.06
N ALA A 20 -3.48 10.87 3.39
CA ALA A 20 -4.88 11.22 3.36
C ALA A 20 -5.69 10.14 2.65
N ALA A 21 -5.15 9.63 1.56
CA ALA A 21 -5.82 8.56 0.82
C ALA A 21 -5.94 7.30 1.67
N ARG A 22 -4.88 6.96 2.37
CA ARG A 22 -4.88 5.78 3.22
C ARG A 22 -5.90 5.90 4.35
N MET A 23 -5.94 7.06 4.98
CA MET A 23 -6.86 7.28 6.07
C MET A 23 -8.30 7.25 5.59
N TRP A 24 -8.56 7.85 4.45
CA TRP A 24 -9.90 7.83 3.90
C TRP A 24 -10.32 6.38 3.59
N CYS A 25 -9.43 5.61 2.99
CA CYS A 25 -9.74 4.23 2.65
C CYS A 25 -10.02 3.41 3.90
N ASN A 26 -9.18 3.54 4.90
CA ASN A 26 -9.36 2.76 6.12
C ASN A 26 -10.66 3.12 6.82
N LYS A 27 -11.03 4.38 6.76
CA LYS A 27 -12.26 4.82 7.38
C LYS A 27 -13.46 4.28 6.61
N ASN A 28 -13.30 3.98 5.36
CA ASN A 28 -14.39 3.50 4.52
C ASN A 28 -14.34 2.01 4.22
N GLY A 29 -13.67 1.27 5.07
CA GLY A 29 -13.68 -0.18 4.94
C GLY A 29 -12.71 -0.77 3.94
N ILE A 30 -11.73 0.02 3.51
CA ILE A 30 -10.72 -0.45 2.57
C ILE A 30 -9.38 -0.50 3.26
N ARG A 31 -8.79 -1.67 3.34
CA ARG A 31 -7.49 -1.83 3.96
C ARG A 31 -6.57 -2.53 3.01
N ILE A 32 -5.35 -2.06 2.89
CA ILE A 32 -4.37 -2.66 2.01
C ILE A 32 -3.09 -2.81 2.82
N TYR A 33 -2.57 -4.01 2.87
CA TYR A 33 -1.40 -4.26 3.70
C TYR A 33 -0.55 -5.39 3.11
N PRO A 34 0.74 -5.43 3.44
CA PRO A 34 1.62 -6.44 2.91
C PRO A 34 1.51 -7.73 3.71
N LYS A 35 1.72 -8.85 3.03
CA LYS A 35 1.73 -10.14 3.68
C LYS A 35 2.95 -10.89 3.17
N PRO A 36 3.82 -11.38 4.04
CA PRO A 36 5.02 -12.05 3.58
C PRO A 36 4.69 -13.36 2.87
N THR A 37 5.48 -13.70 1.89
CA THR A 37 5.24 -14.90 1.12
C THR A 37 5.85 -16.11 1.81
N ILE A 38 6.86 -15.87 2.65
CA ILE A 38 7.51 -16.96 3.32
C ILE A 38 7.71 -16.61 4.75
N ARG A 39 7.66 -17.60 5.65
CA ARG A 39 7.88 -17.31 7.01
C ARG A 39 9.28 -16.88 7.22
N GLY A 40 9.60 -16.20 8.23
CA GLY A 40 10.94 -15.75 8.57
C GLY A 40 11.30 -14.45 7.89
N THR A 41 12.31 -14.46 7.05
CA THR A 41 12.77 -13.23 6.40
C THR A 41 12.38 -13.27 4.94
N PRO A 42 11.19 -12.84 4.62
CA PRO A 42 10.72 -12.93 3.25
C PRO A 42 11.41 -11.93 2.36
N ALA A 43 11.68 -12.34 1.14
CA ALA A 43 12.24 -11.47 0.15
C ALA A 43 11.14 -10.74 -0.59
N LYS A 44 9.95 -11.27 -0.56
CA LYS A 44 8.83 -10.69 -1.26
C LYS A 44 7.58 -10.75 -0.46
N TRP A 45 6.62 -9.92 -0.83
CA TRP A 45 5.35 -9.85 -0.14
C TRP A 45 4.20 -9.80 -1.12
N TRP A 46 3.08 -10.35 -0.70
CA TRP A 46 1.83 -10.20 -1.44
C TRP A 46 1.21 -8.91 -0.92
N LEU A 47 0.34 -8.32 -1.71
CA LEU A 47 -0.40 -7.16 -1.24
C LEU A 47 -1.83 -7.64 -1.03
N ILE A 48 -2.33 -7.47 0.18
CA ILE A 48 -3.69 -7.89 0.51
C ILE A 48 -4.60 -6.69 0.44
N ILE A 49 -5.70 -6.84 -0.26
CA ILE A 49 -6.67 -5.77 -0.42
C ILE A 49 -7.98 -6.22 0.17
N GLU A 50 -8.39 -5.58 1.22
CA GLU A 50 -9.62 -5.93 1.90
C GLU A 50 -10.63 -4.82 1.72
N ILE A 51 -11.79 -5.13 1.13
CA ILE A 51 -12.83 -4.14 0.92
C ILE A 51 -14.11 -4.71 1.50
N ASN A 52 -14.63 -4.07 2.52
CA ASN A 52 -15.86 -4.50 3.18
C ASN A 52 -15.86 -5.98 3.50
N LYS A 53 -14.76 -6.44 4.07
CA LYS A 53 -14.61 -7.83 4.49
C LYS A 53 -14.32 -8.82 3.37
N ASN A 54 -14.24 -8.36 2.15
CA ASN A 54 -13.85 -9.24 1.06
C ASN A 54 -12.36 -9.09 0.92
N ILE A 55 -11.64 -10.18 1.01
CA ILE A 55 -10.20 -10.16 0.99
C ILE A 55 -9.66 -10.71 -0.31
N ASN A 56 -8.82 -9.94 -0.97
CA ASN A 56 -8.20 -10.36 -2.22
C ASN A 56 -6.71 -10.22 -2.10
N GLN A 57 -5.98 -11.07 -2.79
CA GLN A 57 -4.54 -11.03 -2.77
C GLN A 57 -4.06 -10.62 -4.15
N SER A 58 -3.04 -9.79 -4.20
CA SER A 58 -2.53 -9.35 -5.50
C SER A 58 -2.00 -10.54 -6.26
N PRO A 59 -2.06 -10.51 -7.58
CA PRO A 59 -1.55 -11.62 -8.37
C PRO A 59 -0.03 -11.65 -8.42
N GLU A 60 0.61 -10.58 -8.03
CA GLU A 60 2.06 -10.51 -8.05
C GLU A 60 2.64 -10.33 -6.68
N GLU A 61 3.89 -10.75 -6.55
CA GLU A 61 4.64 -10.53 -5.33
C GLU A 61 5.49 -9.30 -5.55
N TYR A 62 5.67 -8.51 -4.53
CA TYR A 62 6.47 -7.29 -4.63
C TYR A 62 7.64 -7.33 -3.68
N SER A 63 8.74 -6.73 -4.08
CA SER A 63 9.92 -6.70 -3.23
C SER A 63 9.71 -5.73 -2.08
N ARG A 64 10.59 -5.77 -1.13
CA ARG A 64 10.52 -4.89 0.03
C ARG A 64 10.45 -3.43 -0.38
N ASN A 65 11.21 -3.03 -1.39
CA ASN A 65 11.21 -1.64 -1.79
C ASN A 65 9.94 -1.25 -2.52
N LYS A 66 9.34 -2.20 -3.22
CA LYS A 66 8.16 -1.89 -4.00
C LYS A 66 6.86 -2.04 -3.25
N ILE A 67 6.83 -2.88 -2.24
CA ILE A 67 5.57 -3.18 -1.57
C ILE A 67 4.90 -1.94 -0.98
N TRP A 68 5.68 -1.04 -0.40
CA TRP A 68 5.10 0.16 0.20
C TRP A 68 4.60 1.12 -0.86
N GLU A 69 5.35 1.24 -1.95
CA GLU A 69 4.95 2.09 -3.04
C GLU A 69 3.64 1.58 -3.65
N LYS A 70 3.52 0.27 -3.82
CA LYS A 70 2.32 -0.31 -4.38
C LYS A 70 1.14 -0.18 -3.45
N MET A 71 1.38 -0.29 -2.16
CA MET A 71 0.33 -0.13 -1.18
C MET A 71 -0.32 1.24 -1.31
N TYR A 72 0.50 2.29 -1.37
CA TYR A 72 -0.04 3.63 -1.49
C TYR A 72 -0.63 3.90 -2.87
N GLU A 73 -0.10 3.24 -3.88
CA GLU A 73 -0.64 3.35 -5.22
C GLU A 73 -2.07 2.83 -5.24
N PHE A 74 -2.33 1.72 -4.58
CA PHE A 74 -3.67 1.18 -4.52
C PHE A 74 -4.59 2.02 -3.63
N TYR A 75 -4.08 2.56 -2.54
CA TYR A 75 -4.88 3.44 -1.71
C TYR A 75 -5.32 4.67 -2.51
N ASN A 76 -4.41 5.25 -3.27
CA ASN A 76 -4.74 6.40 -4.10
C ASN A 76 -5.73 6.03 -5.19
N TYR A 77 -5.60 4.84 -5.73
CA TYR A 77 -6.50 4.36 -6.76
C TYR A 77 -7.92 4.27 -6.22
N TYR A 78 -8.11 3.66 -5.06
CA TYR A 78 -9.44 3.50 -4.50
C TYR A 78 -9.99 4.82 -3.98
N TYR A 79 -9.11 5.66 -3.49
CA TYR A 79 -9.53 6.97 -3.04
C TYR A 79 -10.13 7.76 -4.19
N LYS A 80 -9.46 7.77 -5.34
CA LYS A 80 -9.96 8.47 -6.48
C LYS A 80 -11.21 7.81 -7.04
N LYS A 81 -11.27 6.51 -6.98
CA LYS A 81 -12.39 5.79 -7.53
C LYS A 81 -13.67 6.01 -6.76
N TYR A 82 -13.60 6.00 -5.46
CA TYR A 82 -14.79 6.08 -4.64
C TYR A 82 -15.06 7.43 -3.98
N ASN A 83 -14.05 8.24 -3.82
CA ASN A 83 -14.24 9.54 -3.21
C ASN A 83 -14.37 10.57 -4.30
N LYS A 84 -15.56 10.78 -4.78
CA LYS A 84 -15.75 11.68 -5.89
C LYS A 84 -16.25 13.02 -5.51
#